data_df7622c29739003fb59dadedf42d4f54
#
_entry.id   df7622c29739003fb59dadedf42d4f54
#
_cell.length_a   1.000
_cell.length_b   1.000
_cell.length_c   1.000
_cell.angle_alpha   90.00
_cell.angle_beta   90.00
_cell.angle_gamma   90.00
#
_symmetry.space_group_name_H-M   'P 1'
#
loop_
_entity.id
_entity.type
_entity.pdbx_description
1 polymer ?
#
loop_
_entity_poly.entity_id
_entity_poly.type
_entity_poly.pdbx_seq_one_letter_code
_entity_poly.pdbx_strand_id
1 'polypeptide(L)'
;MSEGIVKGVHYLMKKNKITEINGLGSFKDAKTIEITEGDDQGKTVTFDNCIIATGSVVRSLPGVEIGGNIVSFEEQILKDEAPNSMVIVGAGAIGMEFAYVLANYGVDVTIVEFMDRVLPNEDKDVSKAIAKEYKKLGVKLLTGYKTTAIKDNGSDVTVEVESKDGSKTDTCLLYTS
;
A
#
# COMPACT_ATOMS: atom_id res chain seq x y z
N MET A 1 -6.50 -7.61 19.12
CA MET A 1 -5.04 -7.34 19.39
C MET A 1 -4.71 -5.85 19.32
N SER A 2 -5.19 -5.10 18.32
CA SER A 2 -4.92 -3.66 18.12
C SER A 2 -5.39 -2.75 19.28
N GLU A 3 -6.59 -2.96 19.83
CA GLU A 3 -7.13 -2.14 20.93
C GLU A 3 -6.26 -2.16 22.20
N GLY A 4 -5.65 -3.30 22.51
CA GLY A 4 -4.74 -3.42 23.66
C GLY A 4 -3.48 -2.56 23.47
N ILE A 5 -2.93 -2.51 22.25
CA ILE A 5 -1.77 -1.72 21.91
C ILE A 5 -2.08 -0.22 22.00
N VAL A 6 -3.23 0.21 21.45
CA VAL A 6 -3.69 1.60 21.51
C VAL A 6 -3.86 2.07 22.95
N LYS A 7 -4.52 1.27 23.81
CA LYS A 7 -4.63 1.57 25.25
C LYS A 7 -3.27 1.69 25.93
N GLY A 8 -2.30 0.85 25.54
CA GLY A 8 -0.92 0.93 26.04
C GLY A 8 -0.23 2.24 25.66
N VAL A 9 -0.42 2.71 24.43
CA VAL A 9 0.13 4.00 23.96
C VAL A 9 -0.48 5.15 24.76
N HIS A 10 -1.80 5.23 24.91
CA HIS A 10 -2.47 6.28 25.71
C HIS A 10 -1.99 6.27 27.17
N TYR A 11 -1.81 5.07 27.77
CA TYR A 11 -1.23 4.97 29.10
C TYR A 11 0.16 5.58 29.17
N LEU A 12 1.03 5.32 28.19
CA LEU A 12 2.39 5.88 28.15
C LEU A 12 2.37 7.40 27.96
N MET A 13 1.49 7.93 27.12
CA MET A 13 1.32 9.38 26.96
C MET A 13 0.93 10.03 28.29
N LYS A 14 -0.08 9.50 28.95
CA LYS A 14 -0.53 9.98 30.26
C LYS A 14 0.56 9.86 31.33
N LYS A 15 1.25 8.73 31.41
CA LYS A 15 2.34 8.48 32.38
C LYS A 15 3.47 9.51 32.21
N ASN A 16 3.81 9.86 30.97
CA ASN A 16 4.86 10.82 30.66
C ASN A 16 4.37 12.28 30.59
N LYS A 17 3.12 12.55 30.95
CA LYS A 17 2.50 13.88 30.92
C LYS A 17 2.52 14.53 29.54
N ILE A 18 2.38 13.72 28.49
CA ILE A 18 2.27 14.18 27.11
C ILE A 18 0.80 14.48 26.84
N THR A 19 0.52 15.66 26.32
CA THR A 19 -0.83 16.05 25.92
C THR A 19 -1.15 15.44 24.55
N GLU A 20 -2.19 14.65 24.48
CA GLU A 20 -2.72 14.13 23.22
C GLU A 20 -3.79 15.09 22.70
N ILE A 21 -3.76 15.36 21.39
CA ILE A 21 -4.73 16.23 20.71
C ILE A 21 -5.17 15.48 19.46
N ASN A 22 -6.47 15.24 19.37
CA ASN A 22 -7.07 14.44 18.28
C ASN A 22 -7.74 15.34 17.25
N GLY A 23 -7.15 15.39 16.06
CA GLY A 23 -7.71 16.16 14.97
C GLY A 23 -6.72 16.48 13.87
N LEU A 24 -7.18 17.16 12.84
CA LEU A 24 -6.36 17.62 11.73
C LEU A 24 -5.72 18.95 12.11
N GLY A 25 -4.39 18.97 12.20
CA GLY A 25 -3.61 20.18 12.49
C GLY A 25 -3.24 20.94 11.22
N SER A 26 -3.47 22.26 11.24
CA SER A 26 -3.04 23.17 10.20
C SER A 26 -2.15 24.26 10.79
N PHE A 27 -1.05 24.60 10.10
CA PHE A 27 -0.21 25.71 10.52
C PHE A 27 -0.94 27.04 10.32
N LYS A 28 -1.17 27.77 11.42
CA LYS A 28 -1.68 29.13 11.40
C LYS A 28 -0.58 30.14 11.15
N ASP A 29 0.57 29.87 11.71
CA ASP A 29 1.82 30.62 11.55
C ASP A 29 3.02 29.71 11.84
N ALA A 30 4.23 30.26 11.87
CA ALA A 30 5.48 29.50 12.08
C ALA A 30 5.61 28.86 13.48
N LYS A 31 4.74 29.19 14.43
CA LYS A 31 4.81 28.76 15.83
C LYS A 31 3.48 28.27 16.38
N THR A 32 2.43 28.26 15.55
CA THR A 32 1.06 27.94 15.99
C THR A 32 0.41 26.96 15.04
N ILE A 33 -0.13 25.87 15.59
CA ILE A 33 -1.01 24.93 14.89
C ILE A 33 -2.42 25.13 15.42
N GLU A 34 -3.40 25.19 14.50
CA GLU A 34 -4.83 25.15 14.79
C GLU A 34 -5.39 23.79 14.40
N ILE A 35 -6.24 23.24 15.25
CA ILE A 35 -6.96 21.99 14.96
C ILE A 35 -8.22 22.35 14.19
N THR A 36 -8.27 21.96 12.92
CA THR A 36 -9.33 22.35 11.98
C THR A 36 -10.48 21.35 11.95
N GLU A 37 -10.22 20.08 12.32
CA GLU A 37 -11.21 18.99 12.33
C GLU A 37 -10.91 18.00 13.45
N GLY A 38 -11.89 17.19 13.84
CA GLY A 38 -11.78 16.13 14.84
C GLY A 38 -12.26 16.55 16.22
N ASP A 39 -12.00 15.70 17.24
CA ASP A 39 -12.52 15.87 18.60
C ASP A 39 -12.05 17.16 19.28
N ASP A 40 -10.87 17.62 18.94
CA ASP A 40 -10.25 18.82 19.50
C ASP A 40 -10.33 20.04 18.56
N GLN A 41 -11.26 20.05 17.61
CA GLN A 41 -11.46 21.18 16.69
C GLN A 41 -11.57 22.53 17.42
N GLY A 42 -10.91 23.53 16.88
CA GLY A 42 -10.87 24.90 17.42
C GLY A 42 -9.77 25.14 18.46
N LYS A 43 -9.07 24.09 18.92
CA LYS A 43 -7.91 24.26 19.78
C LYS A 43 -6.72 24.80 18.99
N THR A 44 -5.86 25.54 19.67
CA THR A 44 -4.58 26.01 19.14
C THR A 44 -3.45 25.54 20.02
N VAL A 45 -2.32 25.20 19.40
CA VAL A 45 -1.10 24.76 20.08
C VAL A 45 0.05 25.62 19.61
N THR A 46 0.75 26.21 20.56
CA THR A 46 2.01 26.91 20.30
C THR A 46 3.20 26.03 20.63
N PHE A 47 4.30 26.17 19.91
CA PHE A 47 5.49 25.33 20.08
C PHE A 47 6.78 26.11 19.81
N ASP A 48 7.87 25.68 20.42
CA ASP A 48 9.22 26.13 20.10
C ASP A 48 9.84 25.33 18.95
N ASN A 49 9.60 24.01 18.96
CA ASN A 49 10.04 23.07 17.93
C ASN A 49 8.87 22.17 17.52
N CYS A 50 8.79 21.86 16.25
CA CYS A 50 7.74 20.98 15.70
C CYS A 50 8.38 19.84 14.92
N ILE A 51 7.86 18.62 15.13
CA ILE A 51 8.16 17.44 14.30
C ILE A 51 6.93 17.15 13.46
N ILE A 52 7.08 17.21 12.15
CA ILE A 52 6.01 16.85 11.20
C ILE A 52 6.14 15.35 10.91
N ALA A 53 5.22 14.57 11.45
CA ALA A 53 5.19 13.11 11.31
C ALA A 53 3.77 12.65 10.93
N THR A 54 3.21 13.24 9.89
CA THR A 54 1.81 13.09 9.48
C THR A 54 1.51 11.81 8.70
N GLY A 55 2.51 10.94 8.52
CA GLY A 55 2.36 9.68 7.81
C GLY A 55 2.30 9.84 6.30
N SER A 56 1.72 8.85 5.64
CA SER A 56 1.55 8.78 4.19
C SER A 56 0.18 8.19 3.85
N VAL A 57 -0.27 8.45 2.65
CA VAL A 57 -1.50 7.86 2.09
C VAL A 57 -1.17 6.98 0.89
N VAL A 58 -2.04 6.01 0.63
CA VAL A 58 -1.93 5.16 -0.56
C VAL A 58 -2.01 6.01 -1.82
N ARG A 59 -1.06 5.81 -2.71
CA ARG A 59 -1.08 6.42 -4.04
C ARG A 59 -1.69 5.44 -5.03
N SER A 60 -2.91 5.71 -5.47
CA SER A 60 -3.54 4.95 -6.53
C SER A 60 -2.97 5.31 -7.92
N LEU A 61 -3.19 4.44 -8.90
CA LEU A 61 -2.92 4.76 -10.29
C LEU A 61 -3.92 5.81 -10.81
N PRO A 62 -3.50 6.72 -11.69
CA PRO A 62 -4.42 7.69 -12.29
C PRO A 62 -5.60 6.99 -12.97
N GLY A 63 -6.82 7.43 -12.62
CA GLY A 63 -8.07 6.87 -13.17
C GLY A 63 -8.50 5.53 -12.59
N VAL A 64 -7.81 5.00 -11.58
CA VAL A 64 -8.20 3.79 -10.86
C VAL A 64 -8.78 4.17 -9.50
N GLU A 65 -10.03 3.82 -9.29
CA GLU A 65 -10.71 3.96 -8.01
C GLU A 65 -10.57 2.67 -7.19
N ILE A 66 -10.19 2.84 -5.92
CA ILE A 66 -10.14 1.73 -4.96
C ILE A 66 -11.57 1.45 -4.49
N GLY A 67 -11.99 0.19 -4.54
CA GLY A 67 -13.31 -0.28 -4.15
C GLY A 67 -13.63 -1.64 -4.77
N GLY A 68 -14.57 -2.37 -4.20
CA GLY A 68 -14.92 -3.71 -4.67
C GLY A 68 -13.75 -4.69 -4.62
N ASN A 69 -13.37 -5.19 -5.78
CA ASN A 69 -12.23 -6.13 -5.94
C ASN A 69 -10.89 -5.42 -6.19
N ILE A 70 -10.88 -4.09 -6.33
CA ILE A 70 -9.67 -3.28 -6.45
C ILE A 70 -9.35 -2.71 -5.07
N VAL A 71 -8.34 -3.24 -4.42
CA VAL A 71 -8.02 -2.95 -3.02
C VAL A 71 -6.64 -2.36 -2.86
N SER A 72 -6.47 -1.53 -1.84
CA SER A 72 -5.17 -1.12 -1.34
C SER A 72 -4.58 -2.18 -0.41
N PHE A 73 -3.29 -2.03 -0.07
CA PHE A 73 -2.66 -2.89 0.94
C PHE A 73 -3.31 -2.75 2.32
N GLU A 74 -3.83 -1.55 2.66
CA GLU A 74 -4.49 -1.29 3.94
C GLU A 74 -5.81 -2.07 4.07
N GLU A 75 -6.55 -2.20 2.96
CA GLU A 75 -7.79 -2.98 2.92
C GLU A 75 -7.50 -4.47 2.84
N GLN A 76 -6.51 -4.87 2.03
CA GLN A 76 -6.17 -6.27 1.85
C GLN A 76 -5.67 -6.94 3.14
N ILE A 77 -4.90 -6.22 3.97
CA ILE A 77 -4.39 -6.78 5.23
C ILE A 77 -5.48 -7.06 6.27
N LEU A 78 -6.66 -6.44 6.09
CA LEU A 78 -7.81 -6.59 6.99
C LEU A 78 -8.80 -7.64 6.50
N LYS A 79 -8.60 -8.25 5.33
CA LYS A 79 -9.48 -9.30 4.82
C LYS A 79 -9.28 -10.61 5.57
N ASP A 80 -10.37 -11.27 5.93
CA ASP A 80 -10.35 -12.55 6.63
C ASP A 80 -10.09 -13.74 5.68
N GLU A 81 -10.32 -13.55 4.38
CA GLU A 81 -10.19 -14.58 3.36
C GLU A 81 -9.18 -14.17 2.28
N ALA A 82 -8.38 -15.13 1.82
CA ALA A 82 -7.47 -14.94 0.70
C ALA A 82 -8.21 -15.18 -0.62
N PRO A 83 -7.99 -14.38 -1.67
CA PRO A 83 -8.56 -14.62 -2.98
C PRO A 83 -7.90 -15.83 -3.66
N ASN A 84 -8.53 -16.39 -4.70
CA ASN A 84 -7.91 -17.46 -5.49
C ASN A 84 -6.72 -16.96 -6.32
N SER A 85 -6.81 -15.73 -6.81
CA SER A 85 -5.74 -15.09 -7.57
C SER A 85 -5.64 -13.60 -7.25
N MET A 86 -4.46 -13.01 -7.44
CA MET A 86 -4.20 -11.58 -7.21
C MET A 86 -3.20 -11.02 -8.20
N VAL A 87 -3.52 -9.85 -8.80
CA VAL A 87 -2.51 -9.02 -9.46
C VAL A 87 -2.10 -7.89 -8.52
N ILE A 88 -0.81 -7.79 -8.29
CA ILE A 88 -0.21 -6.73 -7.48
C ILE A 88 0.47 -5.75 -8.43
N VAL A 89 0.06 -4.50 -8.40
CA VAL A 89 0.66 -3.43 -9.20
C VAL A 89 1.70 -2.70 -8.36
N GLY A 90 2.96 -2.91 -8.74
CA GLY A 90 4.14 -2.40 -8.05
C GLY A 90 4.93 -3.49 -7.34
N ALA A 91 6.23 -3.61 -7.69
CA ALA A 91 7.18 -4.54 -7.06
C ALA A 91 8.11 -3.83 -6.05
N GLY A 92 7.59 -2.83 -5.34
CA GLY A 92 8.25 -2.24 -4.17
C GLY A 92 8.14 -3.18 -2.96
N ALA A 93 8.70 -2.76 -1.81
CA ALA A 93 8.74 -3.59 -0.60
C ALA A 93 7.36 -4.15 -0.22
N ILE A 94 6.34 -3.30 -0.14
CA ILE A 94 4.97 -3.68 0.23
C ILE A 94 4.41 -4.73 -0.75
N GLY A 95 4.50 -4.48 -2.07
CA GLY A 95 3.98 -5.40 -3.08
C GLY A 95 4.67 -6.76 -3.03
N MET A 96 5.98 -6.78 -2.81
CA MET A 96 6.75 -8.01 -2.69
C MET A 96 6.36 -8.78 -1.42
N GLU A 97 6.19 -8.11 -0.27
CA GLU A 97 5.77 -8.76 0.99
C GLU A 97 4.38 -9.38 0.86
N PHE A 98 3.41 -8.64 0.30
CA PHE A 98 2.08 -9.21 0.03
C PHE A 98 2.13 -10.41 -0.92
N ALA A 99 2.92 -10.32 -1.99
CA ALA A 99 3.08 -11.44 -2.93
C ALA A 99 3.67 -12.68 -2.24
N TYR A 100 4.63 -12.51 -1.34
CA TYR A 100 5.19 -13.60 -0.56
C TYR A 100 4.14 -14.27 0.33
N VAL A 101 3.41 -13.47 1.10
CA VAL A 101 2.36 -13.98 2.00
C VAL A 101 1.29 -14.71 1.21
N LEU A 102 0.72 -14.07 0.19
CA LEU A 102 -0.38 -14.62 -0.60
C LEU A 102 0.03 -15.91 -1.33
N ALA A 103 1.20 -15.94 -1.96
CA ALA A 103 1.69 -17.14 -2.65
C ALA A 103 1.87 -18.32 -1.67
N ASN A 104 2.32 -18.08 -0.43
CA ASN A 104 2.40 -19.13 0.60
C ASN A 104 1.03 -19.58 1.11
N TYR A 105 -0.01 -18.77 0.96
CA TYR A 105 -1.40 -19.18 1.19
C TYR A 105 -2.04 -19.88 -0.02
N GLY A 106 -1.30 -20.10 -1.10
CA GLY A 106 -1.78 -20.81 -2.29
C GLY A 106 -2.50 -19.92 -3.33
N VAL A 107 -2.42 -18.59 -3.17
CA VAL A 107 -2.98 -17.63 -4.14
C VAL A 107 -2.12 -17.61 -5.39
N ASP A 108 -2.74 -17.59 -6.57
CA ASP A 108 -2.04 -17.37 -7.84
C ASP A 108 -1.70 -15.89 -7.98
N VAL A 109 -0.41 -15.56 -7.82
CA VAL A 109 0.04 -14.15 -7.74
C VAL A 109 0.81 -13.74 -8.99
N THR A 110 0.36 -12.64 -9.59
CA THR A 110 1.07 -11.92 -10.65
C THR A 110 1.48 -10.53 -10.14
N ILE A 111 2.74 -10.16 -10.29
CA ILE A 111 3.24 -8.81 -10.01
C ILE A 111 3.50 -8.10 -11.33
N VAL A 112 2.96 -6.89 -11.48
CA VAL A 112 3.23 -5.98 -12.59
C VAL A 112 4.08 -4.82 -12.09
N GLU A 113 5.24 -4.62 -12.69
CA GLU A 113 6.18 -3.55 -12.32
C GLU A 113 6.62 -2.76 -13.56
N PHE A 114 6.51 -1.45 -13.47
CA PHE A 114 6.93 -0.55 -14.55
C PHE A 114 8.45 -0.52 -14.75
N MET A 115 9.21 -0.64 -13.67
CA MET A 115 10.68 -0.71 -13.76
C MET A 115 11.13 -2.07 -14.30
N ASP A 116 12.37 -2.16 -14.74
CA ASP A 116 12.95 -3.36 -15.34
C ASP A 116 13.25 -4.49 -14.34
N ARG A 117 13.08 -4.23 -13.05
CA ARG A 117 13.37 -5.18 -11.96
C ARG A 117 12.45 -4.98 -10.76
N VAL A 118 12.30 -6.02 -9.95
CA VAL A 118 11.66 -5.94 -8.64
C VAL A 118 12.56 -5.16 -7.67
N LEU A 119 11.96 -4.56 -6.63
CA LEU A 119 12.66 -3.73 -5.64
C LEU A 119 13.60 -2.73 -6.32
N PRO A 120 13.08 -1.83 -7.19
CA PRO A 120 13.90 -1.01 -8.07
C PRO A 120 14.83 -0.04 -7.33
N ASN A 121 14.51 0.28 -6.06
CA ASN A 121 15.31 1.14 -5.20
C ASN A 121 16.48 0.42 -4.50
N GLU A 122 16.48 -0.92 -4.54
CA GLU A 122 17.50 -1.74 -3.91
C GLU A 122 18.66 -2.06 -4.87
N ASP A 123 19.72 -2.65 -4.34
CA ASP A 123 20.85 -3.14 -5.14
C ASP A 123 20.39 -4.16 -6.18
N LYS A 124 21.04 -4.15 -7.35
CA LYS A 124 20.68 -5.02 -8.49
C LYS A 124 20.85 -6.52 -8.17
N ASP A 125 21.81 -6.87 -7.36
CA ASP A 125 22.05 -8.27 -7.01
C ASP A 125 21.01 -8.75 -5.98
N VAL A 126 20.54 -7.86 -5.09
CA VAL A 126 19.37 -8.11 -4.22
C VAL A 126 18.12 -8.35 -5.08
N SER A 127 17.83 -7.45 -6.03
CA SER A 127 16.70 -7.59 -6.95
C SER A 127 16.71 -8.94 -7.69
N LYS A 128 17.86 -9.36 -8.21
CA LYS A 128 18.01 -10.64 -8.91
C LYS A 128 17.79 -11.84 -7.99
N ALA A 129 18.37 -11.80 -6.78
CA ALA A 129 18.22 -12.88 -5.81
C ALA A 129 16.77 -13.06 -5.41
N ILE A 130 16.09 -11.97 -5.07
CA ILE A 130 14.67 -11.97 -4.70
C ILE A 130 13.80 -12.45 -5.86
N ALA A 131 13.97 -11.92 -7.08
CA ALA A 131 13.20 -12.34 -8.25
C ALA A 131 13.32 -13.85 -8.52
N LYS A 132 14.51 -14.43 -8.30
CA LYS A 132 14.72 -15.87 -8.44
C LYS A 132 13.90 -16.69 -7.44
N GLU A 133 13.86 -16.26 -6.18
CA GLU A 133 13.13 -16.98 -5.14
C GLU A 133 11.60 -16.87 -5.34
N TYR A 134 11.11 -15.70 -5.75
CA TYR A 134 9.68 -15.51 -6.06
C TYR A 134 9.22 -16.34 -7.26
N LYS A 135 10.05 -16.49 -8.29
CA LYS A 135 9.76 -17.41 -9.40
C LYS A 135 9.67 -18.87 -8.95
N LYS A 136 10.51 -19.30 -7.99
CA LYS A 136 10.40 -20.65 -7.40
C LYS A 136 9.12 -20.84 -6.59
N LEU A 137 8.63 -19.78 -5.96
CA LEU A 137 7.34 -19.76 -5.28
C LEU A 137 6.14 -19.80 -6.23
N GLY A 138 6.36 -19.70 -7.54
CA GLY A 138 5.29 -19.68 -8.54
C GLY A 138 4.75 -18.29 -8.87
N VAL A 139 5.31 -17.23 -8.26
CA VAL A 139 4.87 -15.84 -8.54
C VAL A 139 5.29 -15.44 -9.96
N LYS A 140 4.32 -14.98 -10.76
CA LYS A 140 4.56 -14.43 -12.09
C LYS A 140 5.04 -12.97 -11.95
N LEU A 141 6.21 -12.66 -12.51
CA LEU A 141 6.81 -11.33 -12.48
C LEU A 141 6.80 -10.71 -13.88
N LEU A 142 6.02 -9.65 -14.06
CA LEU A 142 5.97 -8.82 -15.27
C LEU A 142 6.69 -7.50 -15.01
N THR A 143 8.01 -7.50 -15.15
CA THR A 143 8.84 -6.29 -15.02
C THR A 143 9.03 -5.61 -16.38
N GLY A 144 9.10 -4.27 -16.39
CA GLY A 144 9.14 -3.48 -17.61
C GLY A 144 7.77 -3.34 -18.28
N TYR A 145 6.67 -3.52 -17.52
CA TYR A 145 5.30 -3.39 -18.00
C TYR A 145 4.59 -2.23 -17.32
N LYS A 146 3.86 -1.47 -18.09
CA LYS A 146 2.95 -0.42 -17.63
C LYS A 146 1.55 -1.01 -17.51
N THR A 147 0.87 -0.81 -16.40
CA THR A 147 -0.57 -1.05 -16.29
C THR A 147 -1.30 0.07 -17.02
N THR A 148 -2.12 -0.28 -17.99
CA THR A 148 -2.85 0.67 -18.86
C THR A 148 -4.31 0.80 -18.46
N ALA A 149 -4.92 -0.28 -17.94
CA ALA A 149 -6.28 -0.26 -17.41
C ALA A 149 -6.46 -1.30 -16.30
N ILE A 150 -7.35 -1.00 -15.37
CA ILE A 150 -7.87 -1.94 -14.38
C ILE A 150 -9.38 -1.78 -14.35
N LYS A 151 -10.10 -2.89 -14.50
CA LYS A 151 -11.57 -2.91 -14.54
C LYS A 151 -12.10 -3.98 -13.60
N ASP A 152 -12.91 -3.57 -12.64
CA ASP A 152 -13.70 -4.47 -11.81
C ASP A 152 -14.99 -4.84 -12.58
N ASN A 153 -15.17 -6.13 -12.84
CA ASN A 153 -16.37 -6.67 -13.53
C ASN A 153 -17.37 -7.28 -12.54
N GLY A 154 -17.11 -7.16 -11.23
CA GLY A 154 -17.92 -7.72 -10.16
C GLY A 154 -17.51 -9.14 -9.74
N SER A 155 -17.42 -10.08 -10.68
CA SER A 155 -16.95 -11.46 -10.43
C SER A 155 -15.45 -11.65 -10.64
N ASP A 156 -14.83 -10.75 -11.37
CA ASP A 156 -13.42 -10.79 -11.73
C ASP A 156 -12.86 -9.37 -11.92
N VAL A 157 -11.54 -9.26 -11.99
CA VAL A 157 -10.86 -8.01 -12.34
C VAL A 157 -10.01 -8.23 -13.57
N THR A 158 -10.16 -7.35 -14.55
CA THR A 158 -9.31 -7.33 -15.74
C THR A 158 -8.19 -6.29 -15.54
N VAL A 159 -6.94 -6.70 -15.69
CA VAL A 159 -5.77 -5.81 -15.67
C VAL A 159 -5.08 -5.86 -17.02
N GLU A 160 -5.06 -4.75 -17.72
CA GLU A 160 -4.37 -4.61 -19.00
C GLU A 160 -2.98 -4.04 -18.79
N VAL A 161 -2.00 -4.66 -19.43
CA VAL A 161 -0.60 -4.26 -19.32
C VAL A 161 0.06 -4.19 -20.68
N GLU A 162 1.00 -3.27 -20.82
CA GLU A 162 1.78 -3.06 -22.03
C GLU A 162 3.28 -3.00 -21.69
N SER A 163 4.10 -3.71 -22.47
CA SER A 163 5.55 -3.60 -22.33
C SER A 163 6.02 -2.19 -22.67
N LYS A 164 7.10 -1.73 -22.03
CA LYS A 164 7.65 -0.38 -22.22
C LYS A 164 7.99 -0.03 -23.67
N ASP A 165 8.36 -1.03 -24.46
CA ASP A 165 8.68 -0.86 -25.88
C ASP A 165 7.42 -0.95 -26.79
N GLY A 166 6.23 -1.13 -26.21
CA GLY A 166 4.97 -1.27 -26.94
C GLY A 166 4.84 -2.55 -27.77
N SER A 167 5.82 -3.47 -27.67
CA SER A 167 5.86 -4.69 -28.51
C SER A 167 4.90 -5.78 -28.03
N LYS A 168 4.48 -5.72 -26.76
CA LYS A 168 3.63 -6.74 -26.14
C LYS A 168 2.53 -6.07 -25.32
N THR A 169 1.31 -6.54 -25.54
CA THR A 169 0.17 -6.31 -24.65
C THR A 169 -0.22 -7.64 -24.02
N ASP A 170 -0.57 -7.63 -22.76
CA ASP A 170 -1.06 -8.80 -22.03
C ASP A 170 -2.27 -8.39 -21.19
N THR A 171 -3.17 -9.34 -20.96
CA THR A 171 -4.36 -9.14 -20.15
C THR A 171 -4.37 -10.20 -19.06
N CYS A 172 -4.30 -9.75 -17.81
CA CYS A 172 -4.41 -10.63 -16.65
C CYS A 172 -5.87 -10.63 -16.19
N LEU A 173 -6.51 -11.80 -16.20
CA LEU A 173 -7.82 -12.00 -15.59
C LEU A 173 -7.63 -12.55 -14.19
N LEU A 174 -8.30 -11.94 -13.25
CA LEU A 174 -8.34 -12.36 -11.85
C LEU A 174 -9.74 -12.85 -11.53
N TYR A 175 -9.84 -14.09 -11.11
CA TYR A 175 -11.11 -14.65 -10.64
C TYR A 175 -11.19 -14.45 -9.13
N THR A 176 -12.17 -13.68 -8.70
CA THR A 176 -12.61 -13.67 -7.30
C THR A 176 -13.45 -14.93 -7.10
N SER A 177 -13.28 -15.60 -5.98
CA SER A 177 -14.02 -16.81 -5.58
C SER A 177 -15.51 -16.61 -5.60
#